data_d2ce683d63061f1a2dd073d2dcf92eec
#
_entry.id   d2ce683d63061f1a2dd073d2dcf92eec
#
_cell.length_a   1.000
_cell.length_b   1.000
_cell.length_c   1.000
_cell.angle_alpha   90.00
_cell.angle_beta   90.00
_cell.angle_gamma   90.00
#
_symmetry.space_group_name_H-M   'P 1'
#
loop_
_entity.id
_entity.type
_entity.pdbx_description
1 polymer ?
#
loop_
_entity_poly.entity_id
_entity_poly.type
_entity_poly.pdbx_seq_one_letter_code
_entity_poly.pdbx_strand_id
1 'polypeptide(L)'
;MMKMKGYGWSNGAASIINAVATWKGSAFAIELVTRAVVELDHSSGIKGDVPGVDTRLIERCVERVLDHLGLEYGGRVRTSSEIPIASGLKSSSAAANAVILATLDALDVDMDLVSAAKIGVEAAREVGVTITGALDDALASMLGGVVVTDNREMSLLRRDELNCSVMLLVPDQRIFSRDTDISRSRIIAPMADLAFDLAMQADYGRAMTLNGLXXXXXXXXXXXXXXXDESKMDGLEESWRRLGGRVIRTKANNRCASRGQGF
;
A
#
# COMPACT_ATOMS: atom_id res chain seq x y z
N MET A 1 -17.22 11.20 24.83
CA MET A 1 -16.22 12.30 24.92
C MET A 1 -15.11 11.95 23.92
N MET A 2 -14.87 12.82 22.97
CA MET A 2 -13.85 12.59 21.94
C MET A 2 -12.48 12.38 22.61
N LYS A 3 -11.74 11.36 22.15
CA LYS A 3 -10.41 11.06 22.70
C LYS A 3 -9.37 12.12 22.37
N MET A 4 -9.53 12.83 21.25
CA MET A 4 -8.60 13.82 20.70
C MET A 4 -7.23 13.25 20.35
N LYS A 5 -6.94 12.02 20.72
CA LYS A 5 -5.73 11.30 20.35
C LYS A 5 -6.10 9.88 19.93
N GLY A 6 -5.65 9.49 18.76
CA GLY A 6 -5.97 8.18 18.22
C GLY A 6 -4.76 7.47 17.62
N TYR A 7 -4.91 6.18 17.49
CA TYR A 7 -3.87 5.25 17.02
C TYR A 7 -4.41 4.40 15.88
N GLY A 8 -3.56 4.12 14.92
CA GLY A 8 -3.92 3.23 13.82
C GLY A 8 -2.69 2.54 13.25
N TRP A 9 -2.91 1.39 12.65
CA TRP A 9 -1.83 0.70 11.96
C TRP A 9 -2.36 0.07 10.67
N SER A 10 -1.48 -0.14 9.72
CA SER A 10 -1.83 -0.75 8.44
C SER A 10 -0.65 -1.53 7.87
N ASN A 11 -0.95 -2.52 7.04
CA ASN A 11 0.02 -3.42 6.44
C ASN A 11 0.78 -2.76 5.29
N GLY A 12 2.01 -3.20 5.05
CA GLY A 12 2.63 -3.04 3.74
C GLY A 12 1.95 -3.96 2.74
N ALA A 13 2.21 -3.74 1.46
CA ALA A 13 1.65 -4.59 0.42
C ALA A 13 2.63 -4.76 -0.73
N ALA A 14 2.39 -5.80 -1.53
CA ALA A 14 3.16 -6.06 -2.75
C ALA A 14 2.20 -6.35 -3.90
N SER A 15 2.53 -5.85 -5.09
CA SER A 15 1.67 -6.03 -6.26
C SER A 15 1.75 -7.46 -6.80
N ILE A 16 0.61 -8.04 -7.11
CA ILE A 16 0.47 -9.20 -7.98
C ILE A 16 0.35 -8.69 -9.42
N ILE A 17 -0.49 -7.67 -9.63
CA ILE A 17 -0.69 -7.04 -10.93
C ILE A 17 -0.63 -5.53 -10.74
N ASN A 18 0.18 -4.87 -11.57
CA ASN A 18 0.27 -3.42 -11.57
C ASN A 18 -0.85 -2.83 -12.43
N ALA A 19 -1.65 -1.95 -11.85
CA ALA A 19 -2.83 -1.37 -12.50
C ALA A 19 -2.52 -0.31 -13.58
N VAL A 20 -1.26 0.06 -13.78
CA VAL A 20 -0.90 1.18 -14.67
C VAL A 20 -1.33 0.94 -16.13
N ALA A 21 -1.28 -0.33 -16.60
CA ALA A 21 -1.60 -0.64 -18.00
C ALA A 21 -3.11 -0.65 -18.29
N THR A 22 -3.92 -1.16 -17.37
CA THR A 22 -5.34 -1.46 -17.64
C THR A 22 -6.30 -0.89 -16.60
N TRP A 23 -5.79 -0.25 -15.55
CA TRP A 23 -6.54 0.18 -14.36
C TRP A 23 -7.03 -0.97 -13.49
N LYS A 24 -6.76 -2.20 -13.88
CA LYS A 24 -7.10 -3.41 -13.12
C LYS A 24 -5.86 -3.85 -12.35
N GLY A 25 -5.96 -3.94 -11.03
CA GLY A 25 -4.83 -4.22 -10.16
C GLY A 25 -5.07 -5.37 -9.21
N SER A 26 -3.99 -5.91 -8.68
CA SER A 26 -4.06 -6.87 -7.59
C SER A 26 -2.82 -6.74 -6.72
N ALA A 27 -3.03 -6.80 -5.42
CA ALA A 27 -1.96 -6.71 -4.44
C ALA A 27 -2.27 -7.62 -3.24
N PHE A 28 -1.24 -7.95 -2.48
CA PHE A 28 -1.41 -8.71 -1.24
C PHE A 28 -0.67 -8.02 -0.10
N ALA A 29 -1.21 -8.15 1.09
CA ALA A 29 -0.61 -7.57 2.30
C ALA A 29 0.55 -8.42 2.81
N ILE A 30 1.53 -7.77 3.43
CA ILE A 30 2.70 -8.40 4.06
C ILE A 30 2.83 -7.98 5.52
N GLU A 31 3.57 -8.76 6.32
CA GLU A 31 3.76 -8.53 7.77
C GLU A 31 4.79 -7.42 8.09
N LEU A 32 4.85 -6.37 7.31
CA LEU A 32 5.57 -5.14 7.62
C LEU A 32 4.53 -4.05 7.81
N VAL A 33 4.58 -3.31 8.90
CA VAL A 33 3.49 -2.40 9.24
C VAL A 33 3.95 -0.94 9.33
N THR A 34 3.01 -0.05 9.08
CA THR A 34 3.11 1.37 9.42
C THR A 34 2.11 1.66 10.54
N ARG A 35 2.57 2.41 11.54
CA ARG A 35 1.76 2.86 12.68
C ARG A 35 1.62 4.37 12.61
N ALA A 36 0.48 4.89 13.06
CA ALA A 36 0.20 6.32 13.08
C ALA A 36 -0.38 6.74 14.42
N VAL A 37 -0.05 7.97 14.80
CA VAL A 37 -0.68 8.66 15.94
C VAL A 37 -1.18 9.99 15.44
N VAL A 38 -2.45 10.30 15.70
CA VAL A 38 -3.08 11.59 15.41
C VAL A 38 -3.51 12.24 16.70
N GLU A 39 -3.13 13.48 16.89
CA GLU A 39 -3.54 14.31 18.03
C GLU A 39 -4.27 15.53 17.49
N LEU A 40 -5.58 15.59 17.72
CA LEU A 40 -6.43 16.67 17.25
C LEU A 40 -6.59 17.74 18.36
N ASP A 41 -6.68 18.99 17.93
CA ASP A 41 -6.90 20.13 18.84
C ASP A 41 -7.68 21.23 18.12
N HIS A 42 -7.85 22.38 18.78
CA HIS A 42 -8.57 23.52 18.21
C HIS A 42 -7.64 24.52 17.49
N SER A 43 -6.41 24.11 17.15
CA SER A 43 -5.52 24.95 16.34
C SER A 43 -5.97 24.96 14.88
N SER A 44 -5.31 25.75 14.04
CA SER A 44 -5.59 25.77 12.60
C SER A 44 -4.62 24.85 11.86
N GLY A 45 -5.20 23.93 11.08
CA GLY A 45 -4.47 23.05 10.15
C GLY A 45 -3.79 21.87 10.81
N ILE A 46 -3.42 20.92 9.99
CA ILE A 46 -2.77 19.66 10.40
C ILE A 46 -1.28 19.75 10.08
N LYS A 47 -0.44 19.32 11.00
CA LYS A 47 1.02 19.34 10.83
C LYS A 47 1.60 17.94 10.98
N GLY A 48 2.30 17.48 9.95
CA GLY A 48 3.06 16.25 10.01
C GLY A 48 4.36 16.41 10.80
N ASP A 49 4.65 15.46 11.65
CA ASP A 49 5.85 15.46 12.49
C ASP A 49 6.63 14.17 12.25
N VAL A 50 7.27 14.08 11.05
CA VAL A 50 8.10 12.93 10.65
C VAL A 50 9.40 13.48 10.07
N PRO A 51 10.50 13.42 10.82
CA PRO A 51 11.77 14.03 10.38
C PRO A 51 12.24 13.50 9.03
N GLY A 52 12.57 14.42 8.12
CA GLY A 52 13.18 14.09 6.82
C GLY A 52 12.23 13.46 5.80
N VAL A 53 10.91 13.48 6.06
CA VAL A 53 9.90 12.89 5.16
C VAL A 53 8.92 13.97 4.71
N ASP A 54 8.46 13.90 3.46
CA ASP A 54 7.37 14.75 2.96
C ASP A 54 6.07 14.31 3.62
N THR A 55 5.47 15.18 4.40
CA THR A 55 4.28 14.88 5.21
C THR A 55 2.95 15.25 4.55
N ARG A 56 2.96 15.86 3.36
CA ARG A 56 1.73 16.33 2.70
C ARG A 56 0.65 15.27 2.59
N LEU A 57 1.04 14.00 2.30
CA LEU A 57 0.07 12.91 2.19
C LEU A 57 -0.64 12.65 3.52
N ILE A 58 0.14 12.51 4.60
CA ILE A 58 -0.44 12.16 5.90
C ILE A 58 -1.26 13.33 6.48
N GLU A 59 -0.85 14.56 6.22
CA GLU A 59 -1.63 15.74 6.58
C GLU A 59 -2.96 15.74 5.83
N ARG A 60 -2.90 15.54 4.50
CA ARG A 60 -4.11 15.53 3.66
C ARG A 60 -5.07 14.39 4.05
N CYS A 61 -4.55 13.24 4.48
CA CYS A 61 -5.40 12.14 4.97
C CYS A 61 -6.23 12.55 6.19
N VAL A 62 -5.63 13.23 7.16
CA VAL A 62 -6.38 13.73 8.34
C VAL A 62 -7.44 14.74 7.89
N GLU A 63 -7.04 15.72 7.06
CA GLU A 63 -7.96 16.75 6.54
C GLU A 63 -9.15 16.11 5.81
N ARG A 64 -8.90 15.11 4.95
CA ARG A 64 -9.97 14.45 4.19
C ARG A 64 -10.96 13.71 5.09
N VAL A 65 -10.48 13.09 6.18
CA VAL A 65 -11.40 12.49 7.16
C VAL A 65 -12.24 13.58 7.84
N LEU A 66 -11.62 14.67 8.24
CA LEU A 66 -12.33 15.81 8.87
C LEU A 66 -13.37 16.41 7.90
N ASP A 67 -12.96 16.65 6.64
CA ASP A 67 -13.86 17.15 5.58
C ASP A 67 -15.06 16.23 5.39
N HIS A 68 -14.81 14.91 5.32
CA HIS A 68 -15.83 13.89 5.10
C HIS A 68 -16.87 13.88 6.23
N LEU A 69 -16.43 14.18 7.45
CA LEU A 69 -17.30 14.20 8.65
C LEU A 69 -17.88 15.59 8.95
N GLY A 70 -17.48 16.62 8.20
CA GLY A 70 -17.92 18.00 8.43
C GLY A 70 -17.37 18.58 9.74
N LEU A 71 -16.15 18.21 10.11
CA LEU A 71 -15.52 18.63 11.38
C LEU A 71 -14.35 19.56 11.11
N GLU A 72 -14.13 20.52 12.02
CA GLU A 72 -13.03 21.48 11.95
C GLU A 72 -12.11 21.31 13.16
N TYR A 73 -10.95 20.70 12.94
CA TYR A 73 -9.89 20.54 13.94
C TYR A 73 -8.54 20.77 13.26
N GLY A 74 -7.59 21.24 14.05
CA GLY A 74 -6.18 21.18 13.71
C GLY A 74 -5.52 20.05 14.47
N GLY A 75 -4.18 20.01 14.45
CA GLY A 75 -3.48 19.01 15.23
C GLY A 75 -2.18 18.52 14.60
N ARG A 76 -1.74 17.37 15.07
CA ARG A 76 -0.48 16.77 14.63
C ARG A 76 -0.68 15.31 14.24
N VAL A 77 0.10 14.88 13.23
CA VAL A 77 0.12 13.49 12.79
C VAL A 77 1.57 12.98 12.70
N ARG A 78 1.80 11.80 13.25
CA ARG A 78 3.11 11.12 13.21
C ARG A 78 2.94 9.69 12.71
N THR A 79 3.95 9.23 11.95
CA THR A 79 3.98 7.84 11.49
C THR A 79 5.34 7.21 11.77
N SER A 80 5.32 5.90 12.00
CA SER A 80 6.51 5.06 12.11
C SER A 80 6.31 3.82 11.26
N SER A 81 7.30 3.46 10.43
CA SER A 81 7.12 2.40 9.43
C SER A 81 8.27 1.41 9.44
N GLU A 82 7.93 0.12 9.39
CA GLU A 82 8.86 -0.98 9.14
C GLU A 82 9.14 -1.15 7.64
N ILE A 83 8.32 -0.53 6.79
CA ILE A 83 8.36 -0.70 5.34
C ILE A 83 9.48 0.19 4.76
N PRO A 84 10.45 -0.37 4.03
CA PRO A 84 11.48 0.46 3.40
C PRO A 84 10.88 1.47 2.42
N ILE A 85 11.33 2.71 2.51
CA ILE A 85 10.85 3.81 1.65
C ILE A 85 11.31 3.58 0.20
N ALA A 86 10.42 3.83 -0.76
CA ALA A 86 10.66 3.75 -2.21
C ALA A 86 11.13 2.36 -2.67
N SER A 87 10.66 1.32 -1.98
CA SER A 87 10.98 -0.09 -2.30
C SER A 87 9.88 -0.80 -3.10
N GLY A 88 8.80 -0.09 -3.47
CA GLY A 88 7.65 -0.70 -4.13
C GLY A 88 6.69 -1.44 -3.18
N LEU A 89 6.93 -1.38 -1.87
CA LEU A 89 6.13 -2.11 -0.86
C LEU A 89 4.99 -1.27 -0.28
N LYS A 90 4.53 -0.31 -1.05
CA LYS A 90 3.31 0.47 -0.80
C LYS A 90 3.32 1.23 0.53
N SER A 91 4.49 1.78 0.90
CA SER A 91 4.62 2.54 2.16
C SER A 91 3.67 3.75 2.21
N SER A 92 3.38 4.39 1.08
CA SER A 92 2.43 5.52 1.02
C SER A 92 1.01 5.08 1.35
N SER A 93 0.55 3.95 0.78
CA SER A 93 -0.79 3.41 1.09
C SER A 93 -0.89 2.98 2.55
N ALA A 94 0.15 2.33 3.07
CA ALA A 94 0.18 1.94 4.49
C ALA A 94 0.13 3.17 5.41
N ALA A 95 0.87 4.24 5.08
CA ALA A 95 0.86 5.47 5.88
C ALA A 95 -0.51 6.15 5.82
N ALA A 96 -1.10 6.28 4.62
CA ALA A 96 -2.42 6.87 4.45
C ALA A 96 -3.47 6.11 5.29
N ASN A 97 -3.51 4.79 5.15
CA ASN A 97 -4.48 3.95 5.87
C ASN A 97 -4.30 4.04 7.39
N ALA A 98 -3.05 3.94 7.88
CA ALA A 98 -2.76 4.03 9.30
C ALA A 98 -3.22 5.37 9.88
N VAL A 99 -2.99 6.47 9.15
CA VAL A 99 -3.39 7.83 9.57
C VAL A 99 -4.92 7.98 9.57
N ILE A 100 -5.59 7.48 8.54
CA ILE A 100 -7.07 7.52 8.49
C ILE A 100 -7.65 6.79 9.70
N LEU A 101 -7.15 5.57 9.97
CA LEU A 101 -7.62 4.79 11.12
C LEU A 101 -7.31 5.49 12.45
N ALA A 102 -6.14 6.13 12.57
CA ALA A 102 -5.79 6.91 13.76
C ALA A 102 -6.71 8.13 13.92
N THR A 103 -7.09 8.78 12.81
CA THR A 103 -8.01 9.93 12.84
C THR A 103 -9.40 9.48 13.30
N LEU A 104 -9.90 8.39 12.73
CA LEU A 104 -11.19 7.81 13.12
C LEU A 104 -11.18 7.39 14.60
N ASP A 105 -10.06 6.84 15.09
CA ASP A 105 -9.91 6.49 16.50
C ASP A 105 -9.93 7.74 17.41
N ALA A 106 -9.23 8.82 17.00
CA ALA A 106 -9.22 10.08 17.77
C ALA A 106 -10.63 10.68 17.89
N LEU A 107 -11.43 10.51 16.85
CA LEU A 107 -12.81 11.04 16.79
C LEU A 107 -13.85 10.08 17.37
N ASP A 108 -13.45 8.85 17.69
CA ASP A 108 -14.35 7.77 18.15
C ASP A 108 -15.45 7.46 17.13
N VAL A 109 -15.08 7.43 15.84
CA VAL A 109 -16.01 7.21 14.71
C VAL A 109 -15.71 5.87 14.04
N ASP A 110 -16.74 5.07 13.79
CA ASP A 110 -16.65 3.85 12.99
C ASP A 110 -16.91 4.14 11.52
N MET A 111 -16.09 3.52 10.66
CA MET A 111 -16.25 3.60 9.22
C MET A 111 -15.83 2.25 8.63
N ASP A 112 -16.51 1.79 7.59
CA ASP A 112 -16.09 0.55 6.92
C ASP A 112 -14.71 0.75 6.26
N LEU A 113 -13.91 -0.31 6.27
CA LEU A 113 -12.51 -0.24 5.85
C LEU A 113 -12.34 0.09 4.36
N VAL A 114 -13.29 -0.30 3.51
CA VAL A 114 -13.22 0.03 2.08
C VAL A 114 -13.43 1.53 1.86
N SER A 115 -14.43 2.11 2.53
CA SER A 115 -14.67 3.57 2.49
C SER A 115 -13.48 4.34 3.06
N ALA A 116 -12.94 3.89 4.19
CA ALA A 116 -11.75 4.49 4.79
C ALA A 116 -10.56 4.48 3.81
N ALA A 117 -10.30 3.33 3.15
CA ALA A 117 -9.21 3.23 2.18
C ALA A 117 -9.42 4.17 0.97
N LYS A 118 -10.66 4.35 0.53
CA LYS A 118 -10.97 5.27 -0.59
C LYS A 118 -10.64 6.72 -0.24
N ILE A 119 -10.86 7.15 1.00
CA ILE A 119 -10.43 8.49 1.46
C ILE A 119 -8.92 8.65 1.28
N GLY A 120 -8.14 7.62 1.62
CA GLY A 120 -6.69 7.62 1.42
C GLY A 120 -6.27 7.70 -0.04
N VAL A 121 -7.01 7.01 -0.91
CA VAL A 121 -6.78 7.08 -2.37
C VAL A 121 -7.03 8.49 -2.89
N GLU A 122 -8.10 9.15 -2.43
CA GLU A 122 -8.41 10.53 -2.83
C GLU A 122 -7.32 11.49 -2.36
N ALA A 123 -6.90 11.39 -1.09
CA ALA A 123 -5.80 12.18 -0.56
C ALA A 123 -4.51 11.98 -1.38
N ALA A 124 -4.19 10.74 -1.74
CA ALA A 124 -2.99 10.41 -2.52
C ALA A 124 -3.05 11.00 -3.95
N ARG A 125 -4.23 11.02 -4.56
CA ARG A 125 -4.43 11.67 -5.87
C ARG A 125 -4.21 13.18 -5.78
N GLU A 126 -4.77 13.81 -4.75
CA GLU A 126 -4.68 15.26 -4.57
C GLU A 126 -3.24 15.76 -4.36
N VAL A 127 -2.44 14.99 -3.62
CA VAL A 127 -1.04 15.34 -3.41
C VAL A 127 -0.09 14.80 -4.49
N GLY A 128 -0.62 14.08 -5.49
CA GLY A 128 0.14 13.63 -6.66
C GLY A 128 1.09 12.47 -6.42
N VAL A 129 0.83 11.61 -5.43
CA VAL A 129 1.72 10.47 -5.14
C VAL A 129 1.31 9.18 -5.85
N THR A 130 0.21 9.20 -6.61
CA THR A 130 -0.29 8.03 -7.33
C THR A 130 -0.74 8.39 -8.74
N ILE A 131 -0.67 7.44 -9.66
CA ILE A 131 -1.11 7.59 -11.06
C ILE A 131 -2.56 7.12 -11.21
N THR A 132 -2.87 5.90 -10.78
CA THR A 132 -4.19 5.26 -10.95
C THR A 132 -5.08 5.42 -9.71
N GLY A 133 -4.57 6.02 -8.64
CA GLY A 133 -5.21 5.98 -7.33
C GLY A 133 -4.75 4.79 -6.49
N ALA A 134 -4.24 3.74 -7.14
CA ALA A 134 -3.68 2.55 -6.46
C ALA A 134 -4.65 1.95 -5.42
N LEU A 135 -5.91 1.74 -5.83
CA LEU A 135 -6.93 1.17 -4.93
C LEU A 135 -6.53 -0.25 -4.48
N ASP A 136 -5.93 -1.02 -5.37
CA ASP A 136 -5.38 -2.35 -5.04
C ASP A 136 -4.38 -2.28 -3.89
N ASP A 137 -3.46 -1.33 -3.93
CA ASP A 137 -2.46 -1.14 -2.87
C ASP A 137 -3.12 -0.73 -1.56
N ALA A 138 -4.05 0.22 -1.63
CA ALA A 138 -4.77 0.73 -0.46
C ALA A 138 -5.61 -0.38 0.18
N LEU A 139 -6.37 -1.13 -0.62
CA LEU A 139 -7.23 -2.19 -0.09
C LEU A 139 -6.43 -3.40 0.42
N ALA A 140 -5.34 -3.82 -0.25
CA ALA A 140 -4.49 -4.88 0.29
C ALA A 140 -3.93 -4.46 1.65
N SER A 141 -3.39 -3.26 1.74
CA SER A 141 -2.84 -2.69 2.97
C SER A 141 -3.90 -2.61 4.08
N MET A 142 -5.14 -2.25 3.75
CA MET A 142 -6.22 -2.05 4.71
C MET A 142 -6.87 -3.37 5.15
N LEU A 143 -7.20 -4.23 4.18
CA LEU A 143 -8.03 -5.41 4.43
C LEU A 143 -7.24 -6.68 4.75
N GLY A 144 -5.94 -6.69 4.41
CA GLY A 144 -5.17 -7.94 4.49
C GLY A 144 -5.56 -8.92 3.39
N GLY A 145 -4.76 -9.97 3.25
CA GLY A 145 -4.96 -10.99 2.21
C GLY A 145 -4.58 -10.50 0.84
N VAL A 146 -5.21 -11.06 -0.19
CA VAL A 146 -5.08 -10.63 -1.58
C VAL A 146 -6.34 -9.89 -1.97
N VAL A 147 -6.18 -8.81 -2.72
CA VAL A 147 -7.31 -8.09 -3.33
C VAL A 147 -7.11 -8.01 -4.85
N VAL A 148 -8.22 -8.04 -5.58
CA VAL A 148 -8.26 -7.75 -7.01
C VAL A 148 -9.25 -6.60 -7.20
N THR A 149 -8.86 -5.57 -7.93
CA THR A 149 -9.62 -4.32 -8.01
C THR A 149 -9.75 -3.82 -9.45
N ASP A 150 -10.80 -3.06 -9.68
CA ASP A 150 -10.88 -2.13 -10.81
C ASP A 150 -10.69 -0.71 -10.26
N ASN A 151 -9.53 -0.11 -10.56
CA ASN A 151 -9.17 1.21 -10.04
C ASN A 151 -9.89 2.35 -10.79
N ARG A 152 -10.44 2.08 -11.97
CA ARG A 152 -11.27 3.05 -12.70
C ARG A 152 -12.64 3.18 -12.05
N GLU A 153 -13.24 2.03 -11.75
CA GLU A 153 -14.58 1.97 -11.12
C GLU A 153 -14.49 2.10 -9.59
N MET A 154 -13.28 2.18 -9.05
CA MET A 154 -13.03 2.21 -7.59
C MET A 154 -13.71 1.07 -6.87
N SER A 155 -13.61 -0.14 -7.45
CA SER A 155 -14.32 -1.33 -6.94
C SER A 155 -13.37 -2.45 -6.54
N LEU A 156 -13.71 -3.10 -5.43
CA LEU A 156 -13.09 -4.35 -4.98
C LEU A 156 -13.84 -5.50 -5.68
N LEU A 157 -13.14 -6.27 -6.49
CA LEU A 157 -13.74 -7.36 -7.29
C LEU A 157 -13.60 -8.72 -6.59
N ARG A 158 -12.49 -8.92 -5.87
CA ARG A 158 -12.21 -10.17 -5.19
C ARG A 158 -11.32 -9.93 -3.99
N ARG A 159 -11.53 -10.68 -2.91
CA ARG A 159 -10.63 -10.74 -1.76
C ARG A 159 -10.50 -12.18 -1.30
N ASP A 160 -9.25 -12.63 -1.11
CA ASP A 160 -8.95 -13.98 -0.62
C ASP A 160 -7.89 -13.90 0.48
N GLU A 161 -7.76 -14.98 1.23
CA GLU A 161 -6.63 -15.17 2.13
C GLU A 161 -5.44 -15.75 1.36
N LEU A 162 -4.23 -15.37 1.76
CA LEU A 162 -2.99 -15.88 1.18
C LEU A 162 -2.08 -16.34 2.32
N ASN A 163 -1.70 -17.61 2.29
CA ASN A 163 -0.81 -18.18 3.31
C ASN A 163 0.49 -18.63 2.64
N CYS A 164 1.48 -17.76 2.64
CA CYS A 164 2.79 -18.07 2.06
C CYS A 164 3.89 -17.24 2.72
N SER A 165 5.10 -17.78 2.67
CA SER A 165 6.32 -17.03 2.98
C SER A 165 6.66 -16.13 1.80
N VAL A 166 7.20 -14.95 2.09
CA VAL A 166 7.50 -13.93 1.09
C VAL A 166 8.95 -13.49 1.25
N MET A 167 9.69 -13.52 0.16
CA MET A 167 11.04 -12.97 0.11
C MET A 167 11.01 -11.68 -0.72
N LEU A 168 11.45 -10.59 -0.13
CA LEU A 168 11.53 -9.28 -0.78
C LEU A 168 12.99 -9.00 -1.12
N LEU A 169 13.29 -8.91 -2.39
CA LEU A 169 14.61 -8.56 -2.89
C LEU A 169 14.61 -7.05 -3.18
N VAL A 170 15.23 -6.29 -2.28
CA VAL A 170 15.19 -4.82 -2.32
C VAL A 170 16.49 -4.31 -2.94
N PRO A 171 16.44 -3.69 -4.14
CA PRO A 171 17.63 -3.08 -4.73
C PRO A 171 18.03 -1.82 -3.96
N ASP A 172 19.30 -1.42 -4.08
CA ASP A 172 19.79 -0.21 -3.43
C ASP A 172 19.22 1.07 -4.08
N GLN A 173 18.80 0.99 -5.33
CA GLN A 173 18.23 2.14 -6.03
C GLN A 173 16.80 2.40 -5.58
N ARG A 174 16.49 3.64 -5.26
CA ARG A 174 15.13 4.08 -4.92
C ARG A 174 14.36 4.40 -6.19
N ILE A 175 13.17 3.86 -6.32
CA ILE A 175 12.28 4.10 -7.47
C ILE A 175 10.94 4.58 -6.94
N PHE A 176 10.51 5.75 -7.41
CA PHE A 176 9.21 6.30 -7.05
C PHE A 176 8.21 6.07 -8.18
N SER A 177 6.98 5.73 -7.84
CA SER A 177 5.92 5.42 -8.82
C SER A 177 5.67 6.58 -9.81
N ARG A 178 5.80 7.82 -9.34
CA ARG A 178 5.61 9.03 -10.18
C ARG A 178 6.64 9.14 -11.31
N ASP A 179 7.80 8.48 -11.16
CA ASP A 179 8.89 8.57 -12.14
C ASP A 179 8.78 7.51 -13.24
N THR A 180 7.73 6.66 -13.19
CA THR A 180 7.54 5.58 -14.14
C THR A 180 6.96 6.10 -15.46
N ASP A 181 7.60 5.79 -16.58
CA ASP A 181 7.08 6.12 -17.91
C ASP A 181 5.90 5.20 -18.26
N ILE A 182 4.70 5.73 -18.17
CA ILE A 182 3.47 5.00 -18.44
C ILE A 182 3.14 4.89 -19.93
N SER A 183 3.87 5.60 -20.81
CA SER A 183 3.58 5.54 -22.25
C SER A 183 3.73 4.12 -22.81
N ARG A 184 4.67 3.35 -22.27
CA ARG A 184 4.90 1.97 -22.70
C ARG A 184 3.93 0.95 -22.09
N SER A 185 3.18 1.35 -21.05
CA SER A 185 2.29 0.42 -20.36
C SER A 185 1.17 -0.09 -21.28
N ARG A 186 0.76 0.71 -22.26
CA ARG A 186 -0.26 0.32 -23.24
C ARG A 186 0.16 -0.89 -24.09
N ILE A 187 1.46 -1.04 -24.32
CA ILE A 187 1.98 -2.17 -25.13
C ILE A 187 1.75 -3.50 -24.42
N ILE A 188 1.85 -3.49 -23.08
CA ILE A 188 1.69 -4.71 -22.29
C ILE A 188 0.24 -4.94 -21.80
N ALA A 189 -0.70 -4.08 -22.18
CA ALA A 189 -2.08 -4.18 -21.72
C ALA A 189 -2.71 -5.57 -21.98
N PRO A 190 -2.55 -6.22 -23.17
CA PRO A 190 -3.12 -7.56 -23.35
C PRO A 190 -2.55 -8.61 -22.38
N MET A 191 -1.27 -8.49 -22.04
CA MET A 191 -0.65 -9.40 -21.05
C MET A 191 -1.11 -9.09 -19.64
N ALA A 192 -1.32 -7.80 -19.32
CA ALA A 192 -1.86 -7.39 -18.03
C ALA A 192 -3.31 -7.88 -17.86
N ASP A 193 -4.13 -7.85 -18.91
CA ASP A 193 -5.48 -8.42 -18.87
C ASP A 193 -5.42 -9.96 -18.64
N LEU A 194 -4.51 -10.66 -19.29
CA LEU A 194 -4.35 -12.10 -19.05
C LEU A 194 -3.93 -12.37 -17.60
N ALA A 195 -2.99 -11.59 -17.06
CA ALA A 195 -2.60 -11.73 -15.66
C ALA A 195 -3.80 -11.44 -14.73
N PHE A 196 -4.62 -10.48 -15.09
CA PHE A 196 -5.84 -10.15 -14.33
C PHE A 196 -6.83 -11.33 -14.32
N ASP A 197 -7.05 -11.96 -15.47
CA ASP A 197 -7.92 -13.14 -15.56
C ASP A 197 -7.41 -14.28 -14.66
N LEU A 198 -6.09 -14.49 -14.61
CA LEU A 198 -5.48 -15.46 -13.70
C LEU A 198 -5.75 -15.09 -12.23
N ALA A 199 -5.60 -13.83 -11.87
CA ALA A 199 -5.85 -13.38 -10.50
C ALA A 199 -7.34 -13.52 -10.14
N MET A 200 -8.24 -13.27 -11.08
CA MET A 200 -9.69 -13.48 -10.88
C MET A 200 -10.03 -14.96 -10.67
N GLN A 201 -9.17 -15.88 -11.12
CA GLN A 201 -9.29 -17.32 -10.89
C GLN A 201 -8.53 -17.78 -9.64
N ALA A 202 -7.99 -16.86 -8.85
CA ALA A 202 -7.14 -17.11 -7.67
C ALA A 202 -5.79 -17.78 -8.01
N ASP A 203 -5.37 -17.73 -9.27
CA ASP A 203 -4.04 -18.21 -9.67
C ASP A 203 -3.01 -17.07 -9.54
N TYR A 204 -2.78 -16.66 -8.28
CA TYR A 204 -1.94 -15.51 -7.95
C TYR A 204 -0.48 -15.72 -8.34
N GLY A 205 0.01 -16.96 -8.24
CA GLY A 205 1.39 -17.29 -8.60
C GLY A 205 1.69 -17.05 -10.07
N ARG A 206 0.82 -17.59 -10.96
CA ARG A 206 0.99 -17.36 -12.40
C ARG A 206 0.70 -15.91 -12.80
N ALA A 207 -0.29 -15.29 -12.16
CA ALA A 207 -0.59 -13.85 -12.39
C ALA A 207 0.64 -12.98 -12.09
N MET A 208 1.28 -13.22 -10.93
CA MET A 208 2.48 -12.48 -10.51
C MET A 208 3.65 -12.73 -11.46
N THR A 209 3.85 -13.96 -11.88
CA THR A 209 4.92 -14.33 -12.83
C THR A 209 4.73 -13.57 -14.15
N LEU A 210 3.52 -13.62 -14.70
CA LEU A 210 3.20 -12.92 -15.95
C LEU A 210 3.38 -11.41 -15.82
N ASN A 211 2.88 -10.83 -14.73
CA ASN A 211 3.07 -9.39 -14.44
C ASN A 211 4.57 -9.04 -14.33
N GLY A 212 5.33 -9.87 -13.70
CA GLY A 212 6.78 -9.68 -13.55
C GLY A 212 7.51 -9.66 -14.90
N LEU A 213 7.14 -10.56 -15.78
CA LEU A 213 7.64 -10.55 -17.16
C LEU A 213 7.27 -9.27 -17.91
N UNK A 214 6.10 -8.96 -17.69
CA UNK A 214 5.57 -7.79 -18.32
C UNK A 214 6.10 -6.48 -17.74
N UNK A 215 6.39 -6.36 -16.48
CA UNK A 215 6.90 -5.22 -15.81
C UNK A 215 8.41 -5.10 -15.96
N UNK A 216 8.95 -6.08 -16.19
CA UNK A 216 10.36 -6.12 -16.48
C UNK A 216 10.69 -5.52 -17.84
N UNK A 217 9.75 -5.61 -18.55
CA UNK A 217 9.88 -5.08 -19.85
C UNK A 217 9.56 -3.59 -19.97
N UNK A 218 8.70 -3.13 -19.07
CA UNK A 218 8.20 -1.81 -19.13
C UNK A 218 8.83 -0.88 -18.13
N UNK A 219 9.03 -1.35 -17.06
CA UNK A 219 9.55 -0.51 -16.01
C UNK A 219 10.55 -1.23 -15.15
N UNK A 220 11.46 -1.12 -15.03
CA UNK A 220 12.40 -1.73 -14.20
C UNK A 220 12.02 -1.75 -12.77
N UNK A 221 11.07 -1.97 -12.51
CA UNK A 221 10.67 -2.06 -11.17
C UNK A 221 10.95 -3.36 -10.58
N UNK A 222 11.64 -3.33 -9.83
CA UNK A 222 12.03 -4.50 -9.22
C UNK A 222 11.48 -4.68 -7.88
N UNK A 223 10.55 -4.84 -7.71
CA UNK A 223 10.15 -5.46 -6.51
C UNK A 223 9.88 -6.86 -6.83
N UNK A 224 10.61 -7.49 -6.57
CA UNK A 224 10.46 -8.82 -6.82
C UNK A 224 9.84 -9.45 -5.63
N UNK A 225 8.89 -9.65 -5.73
CA UNK A 225 8.23 -10.45 -4.78
C UNK A 225 8.33 -11.81 -5.27
N UNK A 226 8.79 -12.41 -4.65
CA UNK A 226 8.93 -13.74 -5.02
C UNK A 226 8.07 -14.55 -4.09
N UNK A 227 7.32 -15.01 -4.41
CA UNK A 227 6.64 -16.00 -3.70
C UNK A 227 7.35 -17.20 -3.97
N UNK A 228 8.05 -17.45 -3.35
CA UNK A 228 8.89 -18.54 -3.61
C UNK A 228 8.58 -19.64 -2.67
N ASP A 229 8.88 -20.75 -3.13
CA ASP A 229 8.99 -21.99 -2.33
C ASP A 229 10.19 -21.84 -1.37
N GLU A 230 9.98 -22.09 -0.11
CA GLU A 230 11.02 -21.93 0.93
C GLU A 230 12.31 -22.68 0.56
N SER A 231 12.23 -23.81 -0.07
CA SER A 231 13.40 -24.61 -0.50
C SER A 231 14.34 -23.86 -1.46
N LYS A 232 13.85 -22.85 -2.14
CA LYS A 232 14.62 -22.04 -3.09
C LYS A 232 15.09 -20.71 -2.55
N MET A 233 14.59 -20.33 -1.36
CA MET A 233 14.85 -19.00 -0.82
C MET A 233 16.32 -18.77 -0.46
N ASP A 234 16.97 -19.76 0.13
CA ASP A 234 18.35 -19.59 0.63
C ASP A 234 19.35 -19.28 -0.52
N GLY A 235 19.25 -20.02 -1.60
CA GLY A 235 20.12 -19.79 -2.77
C GLY A 235 19.89 -18.43 -3.42
N LEU A 236 18.64 -18.02 -3.53
CA LEU A 236 18.30 -16.69 -4.06
C LEU A 236 18.80 -15.58 -3.15
N GLU A 237 18.64 -15.74 -1.84
CA GLU A 237 19.10 -14.77 -0.86
C GLU A 237 20.61 -14.60 -0.94
N GLU A 238 21.36 -15.69 -0.94
CA GLU A 238 22.82 -15.65 -1.04
C GLU A 238 23.28 -14.95 -2.34
N SER A 239 22.64 -15.30 -3.45
CA SER A 239 22.95 -14.69 -4.75
C SER A 239 22.68 -13.19 -4.75
N TRP A 240 21.53 -12.75 -4.18
CA TRP A 240 21.14 -11.35 -4.12
C TRP A 240 22.08 -10.54 -3.22
N ARG A 241 22.44 -11.10 -2.05
CA ARG A 241 23.39 -10.45 -1.12
C ARG A 241 24.77 -10.25 -1.76
N ARG A 242 25.22 -11.20 -2.59
CA ARG A 242 26.48 -11.06 -3.34
C ARG A 242 26.46 -9.88 -4.33
N LEU A 243 25.26 -9.54 -4.83
CA LEU A 243 25.07 -8.38 -5.72
C LEU A 243 24.87 -7.06 -4.95
N GLY A 244 25.01 -7.08 -3.61
CA GLY A 244 24.87 -5.89 -2.76
C GLY A 244 23.44 -5.57 -2.37
N GLY A 245 22.46 -6.39 -2.75
CA GLY A 245 21.06 -6.13 -2.46
C GLY A 245 20.64 -6.54 -1.06
N ARG A 246 19.59 -5.90 -0.54
CA ARG A 246 19.01 -6.22 0.77
C ARG A 246 17.87 -7.22 0.61
N VAL A 247 17.80 -8.18 1.53
CA VAL A 247 16.75 -9.20 1.57
C VAL A 247 15.92 -9.05 2.84
N ILE A 248 14.61 -9.10 2.70
CA ILE A 248 13.67 -9.13 3.83
C ILE A 248 12.81 -10.38 3.69
N ARG A 249 12.80 -11.24 4.69
CA ARG A 249 11.86 -12.37 4.77
C ARG A 249 10.64 -11.91 5.59
N THR A 250 9.46 -12.19 5.08
CA THR A 250 8.20 -11.84 5.73
C THR A 250 7.14 -12.87 5.34
N LYS A 251 5.89 -12.62 5.66
CA LYS A 251 4.76 -13.48 5.26
C LYS A 251 3.65 -12.63 4.68
N ALA A 252 2.80 -13.25 3.90
CA ALA A 252 1.52 -12.65 3.54
C ALA A 252 0.69 -12.46 4.83
N ASN A 253 -0.02 -11.36 4.93
CA ASN A 253 -0.77 -11.00 6.14
C ASN A 253 -2.26 -10.90 5.84
N ASN A 254 -3.06 -11.75 6.45
CA ASN A 254 -4.50 -11.77 6.25
C ASN A 254 -5.28 -10.87 7.23
N ARG A 255 -4.58 -10.22 8.17
CA ARG A 255 -5.21 -9.36 9.18
C ARG A 255 -5.57 -8.00 8.60
N CYS A 256 -6.78 -7.56 8.87
CA CYS A 256 -7.19 -6.19 8.55
C CYS A 256 -6.38 -5.19 9.40
N ALA A 257 -6.13 -4.04 8.83
CA ALA A 257 -5.62 -2.87 9.56
C ALA A 257 -6.62 -2.51 10.69
N SER A 258 -6.13 -1.88 11.73
CA SER A 258 -7.01 -1.56 12.86
C SER A 258 -6.64 -0.24 13.56
N ARG A 259 -7.56 0.20 14.41
CA ARG A 259 -7.45 1.42 15.22
C ARG A 259 -7.49 1.08 16.71
N GLY A 260 -7.08 2.05 17.54
CA GLY A 260 -7.33 2.01 18.99
C GLY A 260 -6.36 1.20 19.84
N GLN A 261 -5.26 0.72 19.28
CA GLN A 261 -4.21 0.05 20.09
C GLN A 261 -2.99 0.98 20.22
N GLY A 262 -2.80 1.53 21.38
CA GLY A 262 -1.59 2.29 21.70
C GLY A 262 -0.35 1.37 21.66
N PHE A 263 0.80 1.90 21.27
CA PHE A 263 2.07 1.18 21.10
C PHE A 263 2.99 1.42 22.28
#